data_f330db0eab0bf86627e03dd34910e322
#
_entry.id   f330db0eab0bf86627e03dd34910e322
#
_cell.length_a   1.000
_cell.length_b   1.000
_cell.length_c   1.000
_cell.angle_alpha   90.00
_cell.angle_beta   90.00
_cell.angle_gamma   90.00
#
_symmetry.space_group_name_H-M   'P 1'
#
loop_
_entity.id
_entity.type
_entity.pdbx_description
1 polymer ?
#
loop_
_entity_poly.entity_id
_entity_poly.type
_entity_poly.pdbx_seq_one_letter_code
_entity_poly.pdbx_strand_id
1 'polypeptide(L)'
;MKKRILTIFTLLLMSIPAAWAAQPAAGEAAPDFELRDQYGELHAIEDYRGKWVALYFYPKDDTPGCTTEACEFRDNIFAFDAADCQILGVSMDDQESHKAFSEKHGLPFPLLADTTGMTAEAYGVKWRFLGIAVAKRQTFLIDPNGNVAIHYKDVDPDTHSNEVLADLKRLKSEQ
;
A
#
# COMPACT_ATOMS: atom_id res chain seq x y z
N MET A 1 -47.95 50.92 -11.51
CA MET A 1 -47.58 49.63 -12.09
C MET A 1 -46.14 49.31 -11.70
N LYS A 2 -45.89 48.47 -10.68
CA LYS A 2 -44.54 48.08 -10.20
C LYS A 2 -44.13 46.80 -10.88
N LYS A 3 -43.11 46.84 -11.77
CA LYS A 3 -42.52 45.66 -12.41
C LYS A 3 -41.61 44.96 -11.39
N ARG A 4 -41.95 43.73 -11.01
CA ARG A 4 -41.08 42.82 -10.19
C ARG A 4 -40.10 42.17 -11.16
N ILE A 5 -38.80 42.46 -10.99
CA ILE A 5 -37.71 41.79 -11.68
C ILE A 5 -37.45 40.48 -10.88
N LEU A 6 -37.73 39.33 -11.49
CA LEU A 6 -37.42 38.01 -10.95
C LEU A 6 -35.99 37.65 -11.36
N THR A 7 -35.06 37.76 -10.43
CA THR A 7 -33.66 37.34 -10.64
C THR A 7 -33.58 35.81 -10.47
N ILE A 8 -33.41 35.09 -11.55
CA ILE A 8 -33.19 33.64 -11.58
C ILE A 8 -31.70 33.45 -11.22
N PHE A 9 -31.46 32.93 -10.02
CA PHE A 9 -30.13 32.50 -9.59
C PHE A 9 -29.88 31.09 -10.15
N THR A 10 -29.16 31.00 -11.27
CA THR A 10 -28.75 29.72 -11.85
C THR A 10 -27.62 29.12 -11.02
N LEU A 11 -27.94 28.12 -10.19
CA LEU A 11 -26.97 27.37 -9.40
C LEU A 11 -26.18 26.46 -10.38
N LEU A 12 -24.97 26.84 -10.70
CA LEU A 12 -24.04 26.05 -11.52
C LEU A 12 -23.52 24.91 -10.64
N LEU A 13 -24.12 23.73 -10.74
CA LEU A 13 -23.57 22.51 -10.15
C LEU A 13 -22.28 22.15 -10.88
N MET A 14 -21.13 22.54 -10.31
CA MET A 14 -19.83 22.01 -10.71
C MET A 14 -19.79 20.53 -10.33
N SER A 15 -20.01 19.64 -11.29
CA SER A 15 -19.70 18.22 -11.15
C SER A 15 -18.18 18.10 -11.05
N ILE A 16 -17.67 17.84 -9.86
CA ILE A 16 -16.28 17.43 -9.65
C ILE A 16 -16.18 16.04 -10.29
N PRO A 17 -15.36 15.83 -11.36
CA PRO A 17 -15.13 14.49 -11.86
C PRO A 17 -14.53 13.67 -10.72
N ALA A 18 -15.05 12.46 -10.49
CA ALA A 18 -14.40 11.49 -9.63
C ALA A 18 -13.01 11.21 -10.26
N ALA A 19 -12.00 11.88 -9.76
CA ALA A 19 -10.63 11.58 -10.13
C ALA A 19 -10.37 10.15 -9.65
N TRP A 20 -10.18 9.21 -10.56
CA TRP A 20 -9.56 7.92 -10.21
C TRP A 20 -8.24 8.28 -9.54
N ALA A 21 -8.04 7.77 -8.33
CA ALA A 21 -6.82 8.04 -7.60
C ALA A 21 -5.63 7.64 -8.49
N ALA A 22 -4.87 8.64 -8.90
CA ALA A 22 -3.62 8.38 -9.59
C ALA A 22 -2.68 7.69 -8.60
N GLN A 23 -1.85 6.77 -9.10
CA GLN A 23 -0.82 6.16 -8.26
C GLN A 23 0.09 7.26 -7.71
N PRO A 24 0.39 7.29 -6.40
CA PRO A 24 1.27 8.30 -5.83
C PRO A 24 2.66 8.20 -6.48
N ALA A 25 3.17 9.33 -6.94
CA ALA A 25 4.48 9.43 -7.57
C ALA A 25 5.59 9.63 -6.52
N ALA A 26 6.83 9.43 -6.91
CA ALA A 26 7.98 9.73 -6.06
C ALA A 26 7.97 11.22 -5.65
N GLY A 27 8.15 11.48 -4.37
CA GLY A 27 8.07 12.80 -3.74
C GLY A 27 6.68 13.20 -3.27
N GLU A 28 5.62 12.47 -3.63
CA GLU A 28 4.27 12.73 -3.13
C GLU A 28 4.03 12.02 -1.79
N ALA A 29 3.13 12.57 -0.97
CA ALA A 29 2.72 11.93 0.27
C ALA A 29 2.06 10.57 -0.01
N ALA A 30 2.46 9.55 0.73
CA ALA A 30 1.80 8.26 0.70
C ALA A 30 0.35 8.42 1.17
N PRO A 31 -0.64 7.85 0.47
CA PRO A 31 -2.03 7.88 0.90
C PRO A 31 -2.21 7.28 2.29
N ASP A 32 -3.02 7.92 3.11
CA ASP A 32 -3.35 7.43 4.45
C ASP A 32 -4.11 6.11 4.38
N PHE A 33 -3.86 5.27 5.36
CA PHE A 33 -4.65 4.06 5.63
C PHE A 33 -4.77 3.81 7.13
N GLU A 34 -5.78 3.03 7.47
CA GLU A 34 -6.01 2.53 8.82
C GLU A 34 -6.54 1.09 8.67
N LEU A 35 -5.66 0.09 8.83
CA LEU A 35 -5.96 -1.32 8.58
C LEU A 35 -5.56 -2.19 9.78
N ARG A 36 -6.25 -3.32 9.93
CA ARG A 36 -5.89 -4.31 10.95
C ARG A 36 -4.99 -5.39 10.34
N ASP A 37 -4.04 -5.84 11.15
CA ASP A 37 -3.18 -6.96 10.79
C ASP A 37 -3.83 -8.32 11.13
N GLN A 38 -3.09 -9.40 10.91
CA GLN A 38 -3.46 -10.78 11.17
C GLN A 38 -3.78 -11.09 12.65
N TYR A 39 -3.39 -10.23 13.58
CA TYR A 39 -3.64 -10.36 15.02
C TYR A 39 -4.68 -9.36 15.54
N GLY A 40 -5.24 -8.53 14.66
CA GLY A 40 -6.26 -7.52 14.96
C GLY A 40 -5.68 -6.21 15.45
N GLU A 41 -4.36 -6.04 15.47
CA GLU A 41 -3.71 -4.78 15.78
C GLU A 41 -3.96 -3.77 14.65
N LEU A 42 -4.26 -2.52 15.03
CA LEU A 42 -4.52 -1.44 14.08
C LEU A 42 -3.22 -0.77 13.68
N HIS A 43 -3.01 -0.58 12.39
CA HIS A 43 -1.85 0.09 11.80
C HIS A 43 -2.31 1.24 10.92
N ALA A 44 -1.73 2.41 11.12
CA ALA A 44 -1.85 3.56 10.26
C ALA A 44 -0.47 3.97 9.71
N ILE A 45 -0.42 4.59 8.53
CA ILE A 45 0.87 5.03 7.97
C ILE A 45 1.58 6.05 8.89
N GLU A 46 0.82 6.83 9.65
CA GLU A 46 1.33 7.79 10.63
C GLU A 46 2.14 7.14 11.76
N ASP A 47 1.86 5.87 12.13
CA ASP A 47 2.55 5.14 13.18
C ASP A 47 4.02 4.85 12.81
N TYR A 48 4.35 4.99 11.53
CA TYR A 48 5.67 4.70 10.98
C TYR A 48 6.49 5.95 10.65
N ARG A 49 6.04 7.13 11.09
CA ARG A 49 6.83 8.36 10.93
C ARG A 49 8.21 8.22 11.58
N GLY A 50 9.23 8.69 10.89
CA GLY A 50 10.62 8.53 11.33
C GLY A 50 11.30 7.24 10.90
N LYS A 51 10.56 6.29 10.30
CA LYS A 51 11.08 5.03 9.76
C LYS A 51 10.82 4.93 8.26
N TRP A 52 11.62 4.15 7.60
CA TRP A 52 11.30 3.69 6.25
C TRP A 52 10.21 2.63 6.29
N VAL A 53 9.38 2.57 5.24
CA VAL A 53 8.34 1.55 5.10
C VAL A 53 8.41 0.94 3.71
N ALA A 54 8.52 -0.39 3.66
CA ALA A 54 8.31 -1.19 2.44
C ALA A 54 6.86 -1.69 2.47
N LEU A 55 5.95 -0.93 1.84
CA LEU A 55 4.53 -1.26 1.72
C LEU A 55 4.30 -2.03 0.42
N TYR A 56 4.19 -3.36 0.51
CA TYR A 56 3.99 -4.20 -0.67
C TYR A 56 2.54 -4.69 -0.77
N PHE A 57 1.93 -4.46 -1.92
CA PHE A 57 0.62 -4.97 -2.29
C PHE A 57 0.77 -6.26 -3.06
N TYR A 58 -0.06 -7.25 -2.73
CA TYR A 58 -0.05 -8.55 -3.39
C TYR A 58 -1.47 -9.07 -3.64
N PRO A 59 -1.69 -9.93 -4.67
CA PRO A 59 -3.02 -10.33 -5.09
C PRO A 59 -3.78 -11.18 -4.07
N LYS A 60 -3.11 -12.20 -3.44
CA LYS A 60 -3.81 -13.17 -2.61
C LYS A 60 -2.85 -14.04 -1.80
N ASP A 61 -3.24 -14.28 -0.54
CA ASP A 61 -2.55 -15.24 0.35
C ASP A 61 -2.41 -16.63 -0.28
N ASP A 62 -1.34 -17.31 0.09
CA ASP A 62 -1.07 -18.72 -0.24
C ASP A 62 -1.02 -19.04 -1.75
N THR A 63 -0.90 -18.03 -2.62
CA THR A 63 -0.58 -18.25 -4.03
C THR A 63 0.93 -18.32 -4.25
N PRO A 64 1.43 -19.09 -5.24
CA PRO A 64 2.87 -19.36 -5.37
C PRO A 64 3.74 -18.11 -5.36
N GLY A 65 3.46 -17.12 -6.22
CA GLY A 65 4.27 -15.91 -6.30
C GLY A 65 4.15 -15.01 -5.05
N CYS A 66 2.98 -14.97 -4.38
CA CYS A 66 2.84 -14.19 -3.15
C CYS A 66 3.56 -14.86 -1.98
N THR A 67 3.57 -16.19 -1.96
CA THR A 67 4.34 -16.96 -0.97
C THR A 67 5.83 -16.76 -1.14
N THR A 68 6.34 -16.82 -2.39
CA THR A 68 7.75 -16.54 -2.69
C THR A 68 8.13 -15.14 -2.20
N GLU A 69 7.39 -14.11 -2.59
CA GLU A 69 7.67 -12.72 -2.21
C GLU A 69 7.68 -12.51 -0.69
N ALA A 70 6.67 -13.04 0.01
CA ALA A 70 6.59 -12.94 1.46
C ALA A 70 7.74 -13.66 2.16
N CYS A 71 8.14 -14.85 1.66
CA CYS A 71 9.29 -15.60 2.19
C CYS A 71 10.62 -14.86 1.93
N GLU A 72 10.79 -14.24 0.76
CA GLU A 72 11.97 -13.43 0.46
C GLU A 72 12.08 -12.21 1.41
N PHE A 73 10.97 -11.52 1.70
CA PHE A 73 10.96 -10.47 2.72
C PHE A 73 11.27 -11.02 4.12
N ARG A 74 10.71 -12.17 4.52
CA ARG A 74 11.00 -12.83 5.79
C ARG A 74 12.48 -13.18 5.93
N ASP A 75 13.05 -13.77 4.90
CA ASP A 75 14.44 -14.25 4.94
C ASP A 75 15.44 -13.07 5.01
N ASN A 76 15.03 -11.91 4.56
CA ASN A 76 15.79 -10.66 4.62
C ASN A 76 15.42 -9.74 5.82
N ILE A 77 14.55 -10.18 6.75
CA ILE A 77 13.99 -9.33 7.82
C ILE A 77 15.06 -8.59 8.62
N PHE A 78 16.14 -9.26 9.02
CA PHE A 78 17.22 -8.64 9.79
C PHE A 78 17.93 -7.51 9.02
N ALA A 79 17.98 -7.58 7.70
CA ALA A 79 18.57 -6.53 6.88
C ALA A 79 17.63 -5.30 6.79
N PHE A 80 16.32 -5.51 6.74
CA PHE A 80 15.33 -4.45 6.83
C PHE A 80 15.32 -3.78 8.20
N ASP A 81 15.36 -4.57 9.29
CA ASP A 81 15.44 -4.06 10.65
C ASP A 81 16.72 -3.23 10.87
N ALA A 82 17.87 -3.72 10.40
CA ALA A 82 19.13 -2.99 10.46
C ALA A 82 19.13 -1.69 9.66
N ALA A 83 18.27 -1.61 8.65
CA ALA A 83 18.05 -0.42 7.85
C ALA A 83 16.93 0.49 8.38
N ASP A 84 16.36 0.18 9.57
CA ASP A 84 15.21 0.87 10.15
C ASP A 84 14.04 1.00 9.16
N CYS A 85 13.71 -0.12 8.51
CA CYS A 85 12.67 -0.22 7.52
C CYS A 85 11.63 -1.26 7.93
N GLN A 86 10.38 -0.82 8.12
CA GLN A 86 9.24 -1.68 8.40
C GLN A 86 8.70 -2.29 7.11
N ILE A 87 8.49 -3.60 7.12
CA ILE A 87 7.78 -4.30 6.04
C ILE A 87 6.30 -4.38 6.41
N LEU A 88 5.42 -4.02 5.48
CA LEU A 88 3.96 -4.13 5.60
C LEU A 88 3.41 -4.78 4.32
N GLY A 89 2.78 -5.95 4.46
CA GLY A 89 2.06 -6.57 3.35
C GLY A 89 0.60 -6.14 3.33
N VAL A 90 0.02 -5.91 2.17
CA VAL A 90 -1.39 -5.53 2.02
C VAL A 90 -2.05 -6.37 0.95
N SER A 91 -3.13 -7.04 1.28
CA SER A 91 -4.02 -7.68 0.31
C SER A 91 -5.49 -7.44 0.66
N MET A 92 -6.40 -7.92 -0.20
CA MET A 92 -7.83 -7.84 0.07
C MET A 92 -8.38 -9.09 0.79
N ASP A 93 -7.49 -10.00 1.22
CA ASP A 93 -7.83 -11.12 2.09
C ASP A 93 -8.20 -10.61 3.50
N ASP A 94 -8.91 -11.43 4.26
CA ASP A 94 -9.29 -11.10 5.63
C ASP A 94 -8.22 -11.49 6.66
N GLN A 95 -8.41 -11.08 7.90
CA GLN A 95 -7.48 -11.32 9.01
C GLN A 95 -7.26 -12.83 9.28
N GLU A 96 -8.29 -13.65 9.09
CA GLU A 96 -8.19 -15.11 9.31
C GLU A 96 -7.28 -15.74 8.25
N SER A 97 -7.44 -15.35 6.99
CA SER A 97 -6.56 -15.75 5.88
C SER A 97 -5.12 -15.31 6.13
N HIS A 98 -4.91 -14.04 6.47
CA HIS A 98 -3.59 -13.50 6.80
C HIS A 98 -2.93 -14.23 7.97
N LYS A 99 -3.70 -14.56 9.00
CA LYS A 99 -3.18 -15.31 10.14
C LYS A 99 -2.72 -16.69 9.73
N ALA A 100 -3.55 -17.43 8.99
CA ALA A 100 -3.19 -18.75 8.49
C ALA A 100 -1.93 -18.71 7.60
N PHE A 101 -1.86 -17.72 6.70
CA PHE A 101 -0.72 -17.52 5.81
C PHE A 101 0.55 -17.15 6.59
N SER A 102 0.46 -16.21 7.53
CA SER A 102 1.58 -15.81 8.39
C SER A 102 2.12 -16.95 9.23
N GLU A 103 1.23 -17.70 9.91
CA GLU A 103 1.61 -18.84 10.75
C GLU A 103 2.25 -19.97 9.91
N LYS A 104 1.66 -20.30 8.76
CA LYS A 104 2.14 -21.35 7.86
C LYS A 104 3.56 -21.10 7.35
N HIS A 105 3.88 -19.84 7.06
CA HIS A 105 5.16 -19.45 6.46
C HIS A 105 6.11 -18.75 7.43
N GLY A 106 5.70 -18.56 8.70
CA GLY A 106 6.51 -17.91 9.72
C GLY A 106 6.86 -16.46 9.38
N LEU A 107 5.88 -15.67 8.89
CA LEU A 107 6.09 -14.28 8.50
C LEU A 107 6.10 -13.38 9.74
N PRO A 108 7.22 -12.65 10.01
CA PRO A 108 7.38 -11.89 11.26
C PRO A 108 6.90 -10.43 11.17
N PHE A 109 6.22 -10.05 10.11
CA PHE A 109 5.76 -8.68 9.86
C PHE A 109 4.24 -8.62 9.65
N PRO A 110 3.62 -7.42 9.81
CA PRO A 110 2.19 -7.24 9.63
C PRO A 110 1.72 -7.52 8.20
N LEU A 111 0.61 -8.28 8.10
CA LEU A 111 -0.19 -8.43 6.88
C LEU A 111 -1.51 -7.71 7.11
N LEU A 112 -1.76 -6.64 6.36
CA LEU A 112 -2.86 -5.71 6.56
C LEU A 112 -4.07 -6.08 5.69
N ALA A 113 -5.22 -6.27 6.33
CA ALA A 113 -6.45 -6.73 5.68
C ALA A 113 -7.25 -5.54 5.08
N ASP A 114 -7.03 -5.24 3.80
CA ASP A 114 -7.82 -4.25 3.04
C ASP A 114 -9.04 -4.91 2.39
N THR A 115 -9.93 -5.52 3.19
CA THR A 115 -11.08 -6.28 2.70
C THR A 115 -12.05 -5.48 1.82
N THR A 116 -12.04 -4.17 1.91
CA THR A 116 -12.84 -3.25 1.09
C THR A 116 -12.13 -2.85 -0.20
N GLY A 117 -10.81 -2.97 -0.22
CA GLY A 117 -9.95 -2.51 -1.29
C GLY A 117 -9.88 -0.99 -1.38
N MET A 118 -10.17 -0.26 -0.31
CA MET A 118 -10.09 1.21 -0.29
C MET A 118 -8.65 1.69 -0.30
N THR A 119 -7.78 1.03 0.44
CA THR A 119 -6.34 1.33 0.44
C THR A 119 -5.72 1.00 -0.91
N ALA A 120 -6.01 -0.20 -1.47
CA ALA A 120 -5.56 -0.56 -2.81
C ALA A 120 -6.04 0.42 -3.89
N GLU A 121 -7.24 1.01 -3.72
CA GLU A 121 -7.78 2.03 -4.60
C GLU A 121 -7.04 3.36 -4.43
N ALA A 122 -6.79 3.81 -3.19
CA ALA A 122 -6.05 5.03 -2.90
C ALA A 122 -4.62 5.01 -3.47
N TYR A 123 -3.96 3.86 -3.41
CA TYR A 123 -2.63 3.63 -4.01
C TYR A 123 -2.69 3.33 -5.52
N GLY A 124 -3.88 3.27 -6.14
CA GLY A 124 -4.06 3.02 -7.56
C GLY A 124 -3.67 1.60 -8.01
N VAL A 125 -3.60 0.65 -7.07
CA VAL A 125 -3.22 -0.75 -7.33
C VAL A 125 -4.40 -1.72 -7.35
N LYS A 126 -5.61 -1.26 -7.05
CA LYS A 126 -6.82 -2.08 -7.13
C LYS A 126 -7.12 -2.48 -8.56
N TRP A 127 -7.34 -3.76 -8.77
CA TRP A 127 -7.68 -4.33 -10.07
C TRP A 127 -8.86 -5.29 -9.97
N ARG A 128 -9.66 -5.39 -11.04
CA ARG A 128 -10.78 -6.32 -11.12
C ARG A 128 -10.58 -7.28 -12.27
N PHE A 129 -10.72 -8.57 -11.97
CA PHE A 129 -10.71 -9.63 -12.96
C PHE A 129 -11.88 -10.58 -12.73
N LEU A 130 -12.70 -10.81 -13.76
CA LEU A 130 -13.90 -11.66 -13.71
C LEU A 130 -14.82 -11.37 -12.50
N GLY A 131 -14.95 -10.11 -12.10
CA GLY A 131 -15.80 -9.69 -10.98
C GLY A 131 -15.12 -9.76 -9.60
N ILE A 132 -13.94 -10.35 -9.49
CA ILE A 132 -13.15 -10.42 -8.25
C ILE A 132 -12.20 -9.24 -8.23
N ALA A 133 -12.18 -8.50 -7.11
CA ALA A 133 -11.21 -7.45 -6.88
C ALA A 133 -9.98 -8.01 -6.17
N VAL A 134 -8.79 -7.59 -6.61
CA VAL A 134 -7.49 -7.94 -6.01
C VAL A 134 -6.57 -6.74 -6.08
N ALA A 135 -5.51 -6.73 -5.28
CA ALA A 135 -4.42 -5.78 -5.46
C ALA A 135 -3.46 -6.28 -6.56
N LYS A 136 -2.90 -5.34 -7.33
CA LYS A 136 -1.75 -5.63 -8.20
C LYS A 136 -0.51 -5.84 -7.33
N ARG A 137 0.43 -6.66 -7.79
CA ARG A 137 1.73 -6.80 -7.15
C ARG A 137 2.57 -5.56 -7.43
N GLN A 138 2.63 -4.67 -6.46
CA GLN A 138 3.39 -3.42 -6.53
C GLN A 138 3.83 -3.03 -5.13
N THR A 139 4.99 -2.37 -5.03
CA THR A 139 5.54 -1.94 -3.75
C THR A 139 5.82 -0.44 -3.76
N PHE A 140 5.56 0.20 -2.63
CA PHE A 140 5.93 1.59 -2.37
C PHE A 140 6.98 1.61 -1.25
N LEU A 141 8.17 2.11 -1.56
CA LEU A 141 9.15 2.44 -0.54
C LEU A 141 8.87 3.86 -0.08
N ILE A 142 8.52 4.01 1.21
CA ILE A 142 8.07 5.27 1.80
C ILE A 142 9.18 5.76 2.75
N ASP A 143 9.52 7.04 2.64
CA ASP A 143 10.57 7.68 3.43
C ASP A 143 10.09 8.01 4.87
N PRO A 144 11.00 8.36 5.80
CA PRO A 144 10.64 8.72 7.18
C PRO A 144 9.69 9.93 7.31
N ASN A 145 9.55 10.75 6.27
CA ASN A 145 8.61 11.87 6.25
C ASN A 145 7.21 11.44 5.75
N GLY A 146 7.06 10.17 5.33
CA GLY A 146 5.83 9.61 4.80
C GLY A 146 5.58 9.94 3.33
N ASN A 147 6.62 10.26 2.57
CA ASN A 147 6.51 10.43 1.13
C ASN A 147 6.97 9.17 0.40
N VAL A 148 6.38 8.90 -0.75
CA VAL A 148 6.83 7.82 -1.62
C VAL A 148 8.20 8.15 -2.17
N ALA A 149 9.21 7.38 -1.82
CA ALA A 149 10.56 7.51 -2.36
C ALA A 149 10.69 6.76 -3.69
N ILE A 150 10.18 5.54 -3.76
CA ILE A 150 10.18 4.71 -4.97
C ILE A 150 8.84 3.96 -5.09
N HIS A 151 8.34 3.83 -6.32
CA HIS A 151 7.21 2.98 -6.66
C HIS A 151 7.65 1.88 -7.63
N TYR A 152 7.65 0.63 -7.16
CA TYR A 152 7.94 -0.56 -7.94
C TYR A 152 6.65 -1.08 -8.59
N LYS A 153 6.54 -0.92 -9.92
CA LYS A 153 5.34 -1.27 -10.69
C LYS A 153 5.36 -2.71 -11.21
N ASP A 154 6.56 -3.17 -11.53
CA ASP A 154 6.82 -4.51 -12.07
C ASP A 154 7.71 -5.24 -11.06
N VAL A 155 7.11 -6.14 -10.30
CA VAL A 155 7.75 -6.84 -9.18
C VAL A 155 7.99 -8.30 -9.55
N ASP A 156 9.24 -8.73 -9.50
CA ASP A 156 9.63 -10.14 -9.57
C ASP A 156 9.70 -10.70 -8.13
N PRO A 157 8.81 -11.62 -7.75
CA PRO A 157 8.76 -12.18 -6.39
C PRO A 157 10.07 -12.77 -5.88
N ASP A 158 10.91 -13.31 -6.78
CA ASP A 158 12.14 -14.03 -6.41
C ASP A 158 13.31 -13.09 -6.05
N THR A 159 13.24 -11.82 -6.47
CA THR A 159 14.38 -10.87 -6.34
C THR A 159 14.00 -9.56 -5.66
N HIS A 160 12.70 -9.30 -5.50
CA HIS A 160 12.19 -7.99 -5.12
C HIS A 160 12.68 -7.49 -3.75
N SER A 161 12.75 -8.36 -2.74
CA SER A 161 13.23 -7.95 -1.40
C SER A 161 14.67 -7.43 -1.45
N ASN A 162 15.52 -8.03 -2.27
CA ASN A 162 16.91 -7.59 -2.48
C ASN A 162 16.98 -6.27 -3.27
N GLU A 163 16.10 -6.07 -4.25
CA GLU A 163 15.97 -4.80 -4.98
C GLU A 163 15.62 -3.65 -4.03
N VAL A 164 14.59 -3.83 -3.20
CA VAL A 164 14.18 -2.83 -2.19
C VAL A 164 15.30 -2.53 -1.22
N LEU A 165 16.03 -3.54 -0.74
CA LEU A 165 17.17 -3.35 0.17
C LEU A 165 18.32 -2.59 -0.49
N ALA A 166 18.62 -2.84 -1.76
CA ALA A 166 19.66 -2.13 -2.50
C ALA A 166 19.32 -0.64 -2.65
N ASP A 167 18.08 -0.33 -3.04
CA ASP A 167 17.60 1.04 -3.16
C ASP A 167 17.55 1.77 -1.81
N LEU A 168 17.09 1.09 -0.77
CA LEU A 168 17.07 1.64 0.59
C LEU A 168 18.48 2.04 1.06
N LYS A 169 19.48 1.18 0.84
CA LYS A 169 20.89 1.48 1.17
C LYS A 169 21.41 2.69 0.38
N ARG A 170 21.09 2.76 -0.91
CA ARG A 170 21.45 3.89 -1.77
C ARG A 170 20.83 5.19 -1.25
N LEU A 171 19.51 5.23 -1.05
CA LEU A 171 18.79 6.42 -0.59
C LEU A 171 19.27 6.92 0.78
N LYS A 172 19.60 6.00 1.70
CA LYS A 172 20.16 6.36 3.01
C LYS A 172 21.59 6.92 2.93
N SER A 173 22.34 6.56 1.89
CA SER A 173 23.69 7.09 1.69
C SER A 173 23.71 8.48 1.02
N GLU A 174 22.58 8.90 0.46
CA GLU A 174 22.40 10.21 -0.20
C GLU A 174 21.84 11.29 0.76
N GLN A 175 21.46 10.90 1.99
CA GLN A 175 20.95 11.81 3.04
C GLN A 175 22.08 12.32 3.93
#